data_e484a89985f795483bad428eff17f34f
#
_entry.id   e484a89985f795483bad428eff17f34f
#
_cell.length_a   1.000
_cell.length_b   1.000
_cell.length_c   1.000
_cell.angle_alpha   90.00
_cell.angle_beta   90.00
_cell.angle_gamma   90.00
#
_symmetry.space_group_name_H-M   'P 1'
#
loop_
_entity.id
_entity.type
_entity.pdbx_description
1 polymer ?
#
loop_
_entity_poly.entity_id
_entity_poly.type
_entity_poly.pdbx_seq_one_letter_code
_entity_poly.pdbx_strand_id
1 'polypeptide(L)'
;MTITALLVLTGGAYAHNYVANDLSHRSADAALRITDLTLSQVVYDPLPADGQLWLTFEAKAGDPIYMQLGVPYLERLADYRPSLALVGPPGTGNDTVPFALPAGTSARRFDTLERDPVFFDEPFTGTQSWILVEEEFNLPADGTYYIVAFDPAGNGGKLWTAWGKREAFKFRDILNLHNVIRDVRTFHEVQDKRKPFLTWSISTLSSVLDILFFWVR
;
A
#
# COMPACT_ATOMS: atom_id res chain seq x y z
N MET A 1 -32.85 3.11 -34.96
CA MET A 1 -32.57 3.04 -33.54
C MET A 1 -31.11 2.60 -33.36
N THR A 2 -30.23 3.55 -33.10
CA THR A 2 -28.80 3.29 -33.01
C THR A 2 -28.47 3.18 -31.51
N ILE A 3 -28.14 1.96 -31.05
CA ILE A 3 -27.73 1.72 -29.66
C ILE A 3 -26.25 2.10 -29.58
N THR A 4 -25.98 3.25 -28.95
CA THR A 4 -24.62 3.66 -28.64
C THR A 4 -24.17 2.89 -27.41
N ALA A 5 -23.30 1.91 -27.59
CA ALA A 5 -22.64 1.20 -26.47
C ALA A 5 -21.66 2.15 -25.78
N LEU A 6 -21.99 2.56 -24.56
CA LEU A 6 -21.10 3.32 -23.69
C LEU A 6 -20.05 2.35 -23.12
N LEU A 7 -18.85 2.38 -23.69
CA LEU A 7 -17.70 1.67 -23.12
C LEU A 7 -17.29 2.39 -21.82
N VAL A 8 -17.72 1.87 -20.70
CA VAL A 8 -17.20 2.27 -19.39
C VAL A 8 -15.82 1.63 -19.25
N LEU A 9 -14.77 2.41 -19.44
CA LEU A 9 -13.42 2.03 -19.03
C LEU A 9 -13.39 2.00 -17.49
N THR A 10 -13.62 0.82 -16.94
CA THR A 10 -13.39 0.55 -15.52
C THR A 10 -11.88 0.46 -15.31
N GLY A 11 -11.22 1.59 -15.07
CA GLY A 11 -9.93 1.59 -14.39
C GLY A 11 -10.16 0.91 -13.03
N GLY A 12 -9.52 -0.22 -12.79
CA GLY A 12 -9.67 -0.95 -11.53
C GLY A 12 -9.24 -0.05 -10.37
N ALA A 13 -10.20 0.45 -9.61
CA ALA A 13 -9.92 1.08 -8.33
C ALA A 13 -9.63 -0.06 -7.35
N TYR A 14 -8.35 -0.36 -7.13
CA TYR A 14 -7.93 -1.34 -6.11
C TYR A 14 -8.12 -0.72 -4.73
N ALA A 15 -9.14 -1.18 -4.00
CA ALA A 15 -9.30 -0.84 -2.60
C ALA A 15 -8.45 -1.79 -1.75
N HIS A 16 -7.30 -1.32 -1.30
CA HIS A 16 -6.44 -2.11 -0.40
C HIS A 16 -7.10 -2.28 0.98
N ASN A 17 -7.07 -3.48 1.52
CA ASN A 17 -7.49 -3.73 2.90
C ASN A 17 -6.51 -3.07 3.87
N TYR A 18 -7.03 -2.26 4.78
CA TYR A 18 -6.25 -1.58 5.81
C TYR A 18 -5.68 -2.59 6.81
N VAL A 19 -4.37 -2.47 7.07
CA VAL A 19 -3.67 -3.22 8.12
C VAL A 19 -3.31 -2.26 9.25
N ALA A 20 -3.77 -2.58 10.47
CA ALA A 20 -3.45 -1.77 11.64
C ALA A 20 -1.95 -1.79 11.93
N ASN A 21 -1.37 -0.63 12.22
CA ASN A 21 0.04 -0.46 12.55
C ASN A 21 0.16 0.11 13.96
N ASP A 22 0.81 -0.62 14.86
CA ASP A 22 1.08 -0.18 16.23
C ASP A 22 2.40 0.60 16.35
N LEU A 23 3.04 0.88 15.21
CA LEU A 23 4.29 1.63 15.08
C LEU A 23 5.52 0.96 15.70
N SER A 24 5.45 -0.33 16.06
CA SER A 24 6.56 -1.09 16.63
C SER A 24 7.49 -1.73 15.59
N HIS A 25 7.09 -1.77 14.33
CA HIS A 25 7.73 -2.52 13.25
C HIS A 25 8.97 -1.81 12.69
N ARG A 26 10.00 -1.60 13.55
CA ARG A 26 11.19 -0.79 13.23
C ARG A 26 12.46 -1.58 12.93
N SER A 27 12.40 -2.90 12.98
CA SER A 27 13.53 -3.80 12.73
C SER A 27 13.05 -5.13 12.14
N ALA A 28 13.98 -5.94 11.64
CA ALA A 28 13.65 -7.27 11.10
C ALA A 28 12.99 -8.18 12.15
N ASP A 29 13.43 -8.12 13.41
CA ASP A 29 12.89 -8.94 14.50
C ASP A 29 11.48 -8.50 14.94
N ALA A 30 11.14 -7.24 14.70
CA ALA A 30 9.83 -6.66 15.02
C ALA A 30 8.96 -6.45 13.77
N ALA A 31 9.33 -7.02 12.63
CA ALA A 31 8.65 -6.78 11.36
C ALA A 31 7.17 -7.21 11.38
N LEU A 32 6.30 -6.41 10.78
CA LEU A 32 4.89 -6.73 10.57
C LEU A 32 4.77 -7.93 9.61
N ARG A 33 4.11 -9.01 10.08
CA ARG A 33 3.99 -10.22 9.28
C ARG A 33 2.89 -10.12 8.23
N ILE A 34 3.26 -10.25 6.96
CA ILE A 34 2.35 -10.47 5.83
C ILE A 34 2.01 -11.96 5.79
N THR A 35 0.74 -12.29 5.95
CA THR A 35 0.26 -13.68 5.96
C THR A 35 -0.17 -14.19 4.59
N ASP A 36 -0.50 -13.28 3.69
CA ASP A 36 -0.91 -13.57 2.31
C ASP A 36 -0.38 -12.46 1.40
N LEU A 37 0.66 -12.79 0.63
CA LEU A 37 1.34 -11.86 -0.27
C LEU A 37 0.47 -11.47 -1.48
N THR A 38 -0.54 -12.26 -1.81
CA THR A 38 -1.45 -11.97 -2.93
C THR A 38 -2.58 -11.03 -2.57
N LEU A 39 -2.95 -10.98 -1.27
CA LEU A 39 -4.06 -10.16 -0.79
C LEU A 39 -3.70 -8.69 -0.84
N SER A 40 -4.56 -7.89 -1.48
CA SER A 40 -4.43 -6.44 -1.57
C SER A 40 -4.57 -5.79 -0.19
N GLN A 41 -3.45 -5.33 0.37
CA GLN A 41 -3.39 -4.75 1.71
C GLN A 41 -2.50 -3.51 1.73
N VAL A 42 -2.76 -2.59 2.66
CA VAL A 42 -1.99 -1.36 2.86
C VAL A 42 -1.75 -1.10 4.34
N VAL A 43 -0.55 -0.65 4.66
CA VAL A 43 -0.15 -0.14 5.98
C VAL A 43 0.30 1.31 5.86
N TYR A 44 -0.15 2.14 6.79
CA TYR A 44 0.21 3.56 6.89
C TYR A 44 1.18 3.77 8.04
N ASP A 45 2.23 4.56 7.81
CA ASP A 45 3.27 4.80 8.81
C ASP A 45 3.71 6.26 8.86
N PRO A 46 3.63 6.92 10.04
CA PRO A 46 4.29 8.20 10.28
C PRO A 46 5.76 7.91 10.63
N LEU A 47 6.57 7.62 9.62
CA LEU A 47 7.96 7.21 9.77
C LEU A 47 8.75 8.26 10.57
N PRO A 48 9.39 7.91 11.70
CA PRO A 48 10.23 8.84 12.42
C PRO A 48 11.55 9.12 11.67
N ALA A 49 12.25 10.16 12.07
CA ALA A 49 13.60 10.45 11.57
C ALA A 49 14.50 9.20 11.76
N ASP A 50 15.30 8.89 10.75
CA ASP A 50 16.17 7.70 10.66
C ASP A 50 15.46 6.35 10.89
N GLY A 51 14.10 6.35 10.88
CA GLY A 51 13.29 5.17 11.08
C GLY A 51 13.12 4.32 9.82
N GLN A 52 12.71 3.07 10.04
CA GLN A 52 12.28 2.16 8.97
C GLN A 52 10.93 1.54 9.35
N LEU A 53 10.14 1.18 8.34
CA LEU A 53 8.99 0.28 8.48
C LEU A 53 9.37 -1.06 7.87
N TRP A 54 9.35 -2.11 8.68
CA TRP A 54 9.67 -3.48 8.27
C TRP A 54 8.43 -4.35 8.16
N LEU A 55 8.24 -4.97 7.01
CA LEU A 55 7.22 -5.99 6.76
C LEU A 55 7.94 -7.29 6.42
N THR A 56 7.44 -8.45 6.84
CA THR A 56 8.09 -9.75 6.57
C THR A 56 7.11 -10.80 6.06
N PHE A 57 7.59 -11.69 5.19
CA PHE A 57 6.84 -12.81 4.65
C PHE A 57 7.77 -13.97 4.23
N GLU A 58 7.19 -15.17 4.12
CA GLU A 58 7.85 -16.34 3.54
C GLU A 58 7.41 -16.48 2.07
N ALA A 59 8.34 -16.82 1.19
CA ALA A 59 8.04 -17.03 -0.22
C ALA A 59 8.96 -18.09 -0.83
N LYS A 60 8.59 -18.53 -2.04
CA LYS A 60 9.35 -19.47 -2.87
C LYS A 60 9.88 -18.78 -4.11
N ALA A 61 10.91 -19.36 -4.69
CA ALA A 61 11.41 -18.96 -5.99
C ALA A 61 10.28 -19.01 -7.03
N GLY A 62 10.09 -17.91 -7.76
CA GLY A 62 9.03 -17.78 -8.75
C GLY A 62 7.71 -17.24 -8.22
N ASP A 63 7.52 -17.10 -6.92
CA ASP A 63 6.31 -16.45 -6.38
C ASP A 63 6.26 -14.99 -6.84
N PRO A 64 5.10 -14.51 -7.34
CA PRO A 64 4.96 -13.12 -7.73
C PRO A 64 4.85 -12.21 -6.51
N ILE A 65 5.55 -11.09 -6.55
CA ILE A 65 5.39 -9.99 -5.61
C ILE A 65 4.89 -8.75 -6.34
N TYR A 66 3.89 -8.09 -5.74
CA TYR A 66 3.48 -6.74 -6.09
C TYR A 66 3.62 -5.87 -4.87
N MET A 67 4.22 -4.68 -5.03
CA MET A 67 4.40 -3.73 -3.95
C MET A 67 4.33 -2.30 -4.44
N GLN A 68 3.79 -1.43 -3.59
CA GLN A 68 3.73 0.01 -3.81
C GLN A 68 4.27 0.77 -2.59
N LEU A 69 4.78 1.96 -2.86
CA LEU A 69 5.08 2.99 -1.87
C LEU A 69 4.43 4.29 -2.30
N GLY A 70 3.74 4.92 -1.38
CA GLY A 70 3.19 6.25 -1.64
C GLY A 70 3.24 7.15 -0.42
N VAL A 71 2.93 8.41 -0.66
CA VAL A 71 2.86 9.46 0.36
C VAL A 71 1.54 10.22 0.21
N PRO A 72 0.93 10.72 1.30
CA PRO A 72 -0.24 11.58 1.22
C PRO A 72 0.01 12.81 0.33
N TYR A 73 -0.99 13.18 -0.46
CA TYR A 73 -0.96 14.40 -1.30
C TYR A 73 -1.09 15.65 -0.41
N LEU A 74 0.02 16.01 0.24
CA LEU A 74 0.14 17.18 1.12
C LEU A 74 1.29 18.06 0.62
N GLU A 75 1.07 19.37 0.51
CA GLU A 75 2.07 20.31 -0.01
C GLU A 75 3.45 20.14 0.68
N ARG A 76 3.47 19.98 2.01
CA ARG A 76 4.71 19.75 2.77
C ARG A 76 5.42 18.43 2.49
N LEU A 77 4.77 17.49 1.81
CA LEU A 77 5.33 16.19 1.39
C LEU A 77 5.61 16.14 -0.12
N ALA A 78 5.44 17.25 -0.84
CA ALA A 78 5.64 17.29 -2.29
C ALA A 78 7.04 16.85 -2.72
N ASP A 79 8.06 17.15 -1.90
CA ASP A 79 9.47 16.77 -2.13
C ASP A 79 9.92 15.59 -1.26
N TYR A 80 9.02 14.98 -0.49
CA TYR A 80 9.37 13.81 0.32
C TYR A 80 9.56 12.57 -0.56
N ARG A 81 10.75 11.96 -0.49
CA ARG A 81 11.17 10.86 -1.39
C ARG A 81 11.64 9.64 -0.60
N PRO A 82 10.74 9.00 0.18
CA PRO A 82 11.07 7.72 0.82
C PRO A 82 11.33 6.65 -0.24
N SER A 83 12.10 5.64 0.11
CA SER A 83 12.46 4.51 -0.75
C SER A 83 11.92 3.21 -0.20
N LEU A 84 11.78 2.19 -1.06
CA LEU A 84 11.60 0.80 -0.65
C LEU A 84 12.89 0.01 -0.84
N ALA A 85 13.08 -1.01 -0.01
CA ALA A 85 14.00 -2.10 -0.27
C ALA A 85 13.29 -3.43 -0.11
N LEU A 86 13.54 -4.35 -1.04
CA LEU A 86 13.27 -5.77 -0.83
C LEU A 86 14.55 -6.41 -0.30
N VAL A 87 14.48 -6.95 0.91
CA VAL A 87 15.57 -7.67 1.57
C VAL A 87 15.20 -9.15 1.61
N GLY A 88 16.12 -10.04 1.27
CA GLY A 88 15.82 -11.48 1.20
C GLY A 88 17.07 -12.33 1.04
N PRO A 89 16.91 -13.61 0.70
CA PRO A 89 18.03 -14.52 0.46
C PRO A 89 19.05 -13.98 -0.56
N PRO A 90 20.27 -14.51 -0.60
CA PRO A 90 21.26 -14.16 -1.62
C PRO A 90 20.69 -14.27 -3.02
N GLY A 91 20.91 -13.25 -3.85
CA GLY A 91 20.32 -13.12 -5.19
C GLY A 91 19.09 -12.20 -5.25
N THR A 92 18.57 -11.69 -4.14
CA THR A 92 17.51 -10.68 -4.12
C THR A 92 17.97 -9.37 -4.75
N GLY A 93 19.21 -8.96 -4.52
CA GLY A 93 19.86 -7.77 -5.09
C GLY A 93 21.26 -7.59 -4.54
N ASN A 94 21.92 -6.50 -4.94
CA ASN A 94 23.27 -6.16 -4.47
C ASN A 94 23.35 -4.68 -4.06
N ASP A 95 22.22 -4.05 -3.77
CA ASP A 95 22.19 -2.62 -3.48
C ASP A 95 22.55 -2.35 -2.01
N THR A 96 23.16 -1.19 -1.78
CA THR A 96 23.45 -0.70 -0.44
C THR A 96 22.22 0.01 0.13
N VAL A 97 21.91 -0.29 1.40
CA VAL A 97 20.83 0.34 2.16
C VAL A 97 21.39 1.00 3.43
N PRO A 98 20.74 2.06 3.96
CA PRO A 98 21.25 2.81 5.11
C PRO A 98 20.95 2.17 6.48
N PHE A 99 20.62 0.88 6.51
CA PHE A 99 20.30 0.13 7.72
C PHE A 99 20.97 -1.25 7.72
N ALA A 100 21.06 -1.88 8.89
CA ALA A 100 21.67 -3.20 9.02
C ALA A 100 20.78 -4.28 8.39
N LEU A 101 21.38 -5.12 7.54
CA LEU A 101 20.70 -6.28 6.97
C LEU A 101 20.75 -7.47 7.92
N PRO A 102 19.71 -8.29 8.00
CA PRO A 102 19.78 -9.60 8.63
C PRO A 102 20.91 -10.44 8.04
N ALA A 103 21.57 -11.25 8.87
CA ALA A 103 22.68 -12.06 8.42
C ALA A 103 22.28 -13.00 7.26
N GLY A 104 23.11 -13.07 6.23
CA GLY A 104 22.87 -13.94 5.07
C GLY A 104 21.83 -13.43 4.09
N THR A 105 21.41 -12.15 4.19
CA THR A 105 20.48 -11.54 3.24
C THR A 105 21.19 -10.56 2.32
N SER A 106 20.53 -10.22 1.22
CA SER A 106 20.92 -9.17 0.27
C SER A 106 19.72 -8.28 -0.02
N ALA A 107 19.94 -7.09 -0.58
CA ALA A 107 18.90 -6.12 -0.81
C ALA A 107 18.82 -5.66 -2.26
N ARG A 108 17.58 -5.42 -2.74
CA ARG A 108 17.27 -4.66 -3.94
C ARG A 108 16.54 -3.40 -3.52
N ARG A 109 17.05 -2.24 -3.90
CA ARG A 109 16.52 -0.93 -3.55
C ARG A 109 15.71 -0.32 -4.68
N PHE A 110 14.67 0.41 -4.34
CA PHE A 110 13.79 1.12 -5.25
C PHE A 110 13.75 2.59 -4.82
N ASP A 111 14.67 3.36 -5.42
CA ASP A 111 14.77 4.80 -5.18
C ASP A 111 13.66 5.57 -5.86
N THR A 112 13.27 6.69 -5.25
CA THR A 112 12.17 7.53 -5.73
C THR A 112 12.62 8.92 -6.16
N LEU A 113 13.89 9.29 -5.93
CA LEU A 113 14.39 10.64 -6.16
C LEU A 113 14.25 11.09 -7.63
N GLU A 114 14.46 10.17 -8.56
CA GLU A 114 14.39 10.43 -10.01
C GLU A 114 13.09 9.92 -10.65
N ARG A 115 12.13 9.48 -9.84
CA ARG A 115 10.83 8.98 -10.33
C ARG A 115 9.81 10.11 -10.33
N ASP A 116 9.05 10.22 -11.41
CA ASP A 116 7.88 11.08 -11.46
C ASP A 116 6.76 10.49 -10.59
N PRO A 117 6.26 11.24 -9.60
CA PRO A 117 5.16 10.78 -8.76
C PRO A 117 3.87 10.61 -9.58
N VAL A 118 3.17 9.49 -9.40
CA VAL A 118 1.87 9.28 -10.02
C VAL A 118 0.78 9.74 -9.05
N PHE A 119 -0.02 10.72 -9.48
CA PHE A 119 -1.17 11.15 -8.69
C PHE A 119 -2.24 10.07 -8.62
N PHE A 120 -2.70 9.79 -7.42
CA PHE A 120 -3.73 8.80 -7.15
C PHE A 120 -4.85 9.41 -6.30
N ASP A 121 -6.06 9.40 -6.84
CA ASP A 121 -7.29 9.78 -6.12
C ASP A 121 -8.03 8.50 -5.72
N GLU A 122 -8.09 8.23 -4.42
CA GLU A 122 -8.73 7.04 -3.88
C GLU A 122 -10.19 7.37 -3.51
N PRO A 123 -11.17 6.93 -4.32
CA PRO A 123 -12.56 7.37 -4.17
C PRO A 123 -13.26 6.79 -2.95
N PHE A 124 -12.81 5.64 -2.45
CA PHE A 124 -13.45 4.94 -1.35
C PHE A 124 -13.27 5.67 0.00
N THR A 125 -12.06 6.14 0.27
CA THR A 125 -11.75 6.95 1.46
C THR A 125 -11.85 8.45 1.18
N GLY A 126 -11.85 8.86 -0.08
CA GLY A 126 -11.79 10.25 -0.51
C GLY A 126 -10.45 10.89 -0.15
N THR A 127 -9.37 10.11 -0.25
CA THR A 127 -8.00 10.57 0.01
C THR A 127 -7.19 10.64 -1.27
N GLN A 128 -6.13 11.44 -1.26
CA GLN A 128 -5.24 11.63 -2.39
C GLN A 128 -3.80 11.34 -1.98
N SER A 129 -3.03 10.75 -2.90
CA SER A 129 -1.64 10.36 -2.69
C SER A 129 -0.79 10.59 -3.92
N TRP A 130 0.52 10.61 -3.74
CA TRP A 130 1.49 10.32 -4.77
C TRP A 130 1.99 8.88 -4.61
N ILE A 131 1.86 8.06 -5.67
CA ILE A 131 2.53 6.77 -5.77
C ILE A 131 3.93 7.03 -6.30
N LEU A 132 4.94 6.59 -5.55
CA LEU A 132 6.35 6.80 -5.84
C LEU A 132 7.03 5.53 -6.34
N VAL A 133 6.59 4.36 -5.87
CA VAL A 133 7.04 3.05 -6.33
C VAL A 133 5.83 2.20 -6.64
N GLU A 134 5.87 1.53 -7.77
CA GLU A 134 4.97 0.43 -8.13
C GLU A 134 5.80 -0.61 -8.87
N GLU A 135 5.94 -1.79 -8.29
CA GLU A 135 6.78 -2.86 -8.81
C GLU A 135 6.07 -4.21 -8.76
N GLU A 136 6.29 -5.00 -9.81
CA GLU A 136 5.79 -6.37 -9.92
C GLU A 136 6.85 -7.24 -10.59
N PHE A 137 7.24 -8.32 -9.93
CA PHE A 137 8.21 -9.29 -10.45
C PHE A 137 8.13 -10.61 -9.68
N ASN A 138 8.85 -11.64 -10.13
CA ASN A 138 8.94 -12.91 -9.44
C ASN A 138 10.17 -12.95 -8.54
N LEU A 139 9.99 -13.54 -7.33
CA LEU A 139 11.05 -13.67 -6.34
C LEU A 139 12.11 -14.69 -6.80
N PRO A 140 13.43 -14.43 -6.55
CA PRO A 140 14.50 -15.24 -7.11
C PRO A 140 14.77 -16.54 -6.34
N ALA A 141 14.39 -16.65 -5.06
CA ALA A 141 14.77 -17.76 -4.20
C ALA A 141 13.71 -18.06 -3.14
N ASP A 142 13.78 -19.26 -2.55
CA ASP A 142 12.98 -19.62 -1.37
C ASP A 142 13.56 -18.92 -0.13
N GLY A 143 12.70 -18.46 0.77
CA GLY A 143 13.11 -17.96 2.08
C GLY A 143 12.27 -16.83 2.64
N THR A 144 12.80 -16.25 3.72
CA THR A 144 12.22 -15.10 4.39
C THR A 144 12.61 -13.82 3.68
N TYR A 145 11.64 -12.99 3.39
CA TYR A 145 11.80 -11.68 2.77
C TYR A 145 11.27 -10.58 3.67
N TYR A 146 11.79 -9.37 3.41
CA TYR A 146 11.30 -8.14 4.05
C TYR A 146 11.07 -7.07 2.99
N ILE A 147 9.93 -6.37 3.10
CA ILE A 147 9.73 -5.07 2.45
C ILE A 147 10.09 -4.02 3.50
N VAL A 148 11.02 -3.14 3.20
CA VAL A 148 11.48 -2.10 4.13
C VAL A 148 11.27 -0.74 3.50
N ALA A 149 10.40 0.09 4.11
CA ALA A 149 10.25 1.48 3.73
C ALA A 149 11.13 2.36 4.64
N PHE A 150 11.85 3.31 4.05
CA PHE A 150 12.76 4.20 4.76
C PHE A 150 12.93 5.53 4.03
N ASP A 151 13.38 6.54 4.74
CA ASP A 151 13.75 7.82 4.14
C ASP A 151 15.27 7.89 3.98
N PRO A 152 15.80 7.95 2.74
CA PRO A 152 17.25 8.07 2.52
C PRO A 152 17.86 9.37 3.09
N ALA A 153 17.07 10.41 3.27
CA ALA A 153 17.49 11.68 3.83
C ALA A 153 17.43 11.71 5.36
N GLY A 154 16.81 10.69 6.00
CA GLY A 154 16.71 10.57 7.45
C GLY A 154 15.73 11.53 8.12
N ASN A 155 14.95 12.31 7.38
CA ASN A 155 14.03 13.31 7.96
C ASN A 155 12.77 12.68 8.57
N GLY A 156 12.36 11.52 8.03
CA GLY A 156 11.07 10.93 8.32
C GLY A 156 9.90 11.63 7.63
N GLY A 157 8.70 11.10 7.78
CA GLY A 157 7.50 11.64 7.14
C GLY A 157 6.36 10.64 7.11
N LYS A 158 5.24 10.99 6.48
CA LYS A 158 4.12 10.06 6.30
C LYS A 158 4.27 9.29 5.00
N LEU A 159 4.25 7.98 5.08
CA LEU A 159 4.22 7.09 3.94
C LEU A 159 3.22 5.96 4.13
N TRP A 160 2.87 5.30 3.05
CA TRP A 160 2.16 4.05 3.08
C TRP A 160 2.81 3.03 2.15
N THR A 161 2.73 1.77 2.53
CA THR A 161 3.23 0.64 1.73
C THR A 161 2.09 -0.33 1.50
N ALA A 162 1.87 -0.71 0.24
CA ALA A 162 0.85 -1.68 -0.13
C ALA A 162 1.49 -2.89 -0.83
N TRP A 163 0.80 -4.02 -0.75
CA TRP A 163 1.18 -5.26 -1.44
C TRP A 163 -0.04 -6.03 -1.91
N GLY A 164 0.16 -6.92 -2.86
CA GLY A 164 -0.86 -7.80 -3.43
C GLY A 164 -1.92 -7.08 -4.25
N LYS A 165 -2.60 -7.85 -5.10
CA LYS A 165 -3.63 -7.34 -6.03
C LYS A 165 -4.98 -8.01 -5.86
N ARG A 166 -5.02 -9.16 -5.16
CA ARG A 166 -6.25 -9.92 -4.98
C ARG A 166 -7.13 -9.27 -3.91
N GLU A 167 -8.25 -8.77 -4.32
CA GLU A 167 -9.24 -8.23 -3.40
C GLU A 167 -9.96 -9.36 -2.65
N ALA A 168 -10.14 -9.20 -1.34
CA ALA A 168 -10.97 -10.07 -0.54
C ALA A 168 -11.56 -9.24 0.62
N PHE A 169 -12.85 -8.98 0.54
CA PHE A 169 -13.61 -8.34 1.59
C PHE A 169 -14.31 -9.41 2.44
N LYS A 170 -14.07 -9.36 3.75
CA LYS A 170 -14.82 -10.16 4.71
C LYS A 170 -15.96 -9.31 5.26
N PHE A 171 -17.06 -9.94 5.64
CA PHE A 171 -18.19 -9.24 6.25
C PHE A 171 -17.80 -8.41 7.49
N ARG A 172 -16.80 -8.84 8.23
CA ARG A 172 -16.20 -8.08 9.33
C ARG A 172 -15.60 -6.74 8.91
N ASP A 173 -15.05 -6.67 7.71
CA ASP A 173 -14.40 -5.47 7.19
C ASP A 173 -15.44 -4.37 6.96
N ILE A 174 -16.66 -4.78 6.55
CA ILE A 174 -17.81 -3.87 6.38
C ILE A 174 -18.23 -3.25 7.71
N LEU A 175 -18.24 -4.02 8.80
CA LEU A 175 -18.62 -3.52 10.13
C LEU A 175 -17.61 -2.50 10.69
N ASN A 176 -16.34 -2.62 10.32
CA ASN A 176 -15.27 -1.71 10.76
C ASN A 176 -14.93 -0.58 9.79
N LEU A 177 -15.62 -0.55 8.67
CA LEU A 177 -15.34 0.35 7.56
C LEU A 177 -15.30 1.82 7.94
N HIS A 178 -16.23 2.26 8.80
CA HIS A 178 -16.28 3.64 9.28
C HIS A 178 -14.99 4.05 10.02
N ASN A 179 -14.46 3.17 10.85
CA ASN A 179 -13.21 3.42 11.58
C ASN A 179 -12.01 3.47 10.62
N VAL A 180 -11.95 2.52 9.68
CA VAL A 180 -10.89 2.49 8.66
C VAL A 180 -10.88 3.78 7.84
N ILE A 181 -12.04 4.20 7.32
CA ILE A 181 -12.14 5.46 6.56
C ILE A 181 -11.70 6.65 7.40
N ARG A 182 -12.13 6.74 8.67
CA ARG A 182 -11.74 7.82 9.56
C ARG A 182 -10.22 7.83 9.80
N ASP A 183 -9.62 6.66 10.04
CA ASP A 183 -8.19 6.55 10.36
C ASP A 183 -7.33 6.89 9.13
N VAL A 184 -7.70 6.40 7.94
CA VAL A 184 -7.04 6.73 6.68
C VAL A 184 -7.16 8.22 6.37
N ARG A 185 -8.35 8.82 6.52
CA ARG A 185 -8.55 10.28 6.34
C ARG A 185 -7.76 11.11 7.34
N THR A 186 -7.68 10.66 8.60
CA THR A 186 -6.87 11.32 9.63
C THR A 186 -5.38 11.27 9.27
N PHE A 187 -4.90 10.13 8.77
CA PHE A 187 -3.53 10.00 8.29
C PHE A 187 -3.22 10.95 7.13
N HIS A 188 -4.15 11.09 6.19
CA HIS A 188 -4.04 12.01 5.03
C HIS A 188 -4.38 13.46 5.37
N GLU A 189 -4.70 13.79 6.63
CA GLU A 189 -5.06 15.15 7.08
C GLU A 189 -6.21 15.78 6.29
N VAL A 190 -7.17 14.96 5.87
CA VAL A 190 -8.30 15.44 5.08
C VAL A 190 -9.20 16.31 5.96
N GLN A 191 -9.10 17.62 5.80
CA GLN A 191 -9.91 18.61 6.53
C GLN A 191 -11.28 18.86 5.88
N ASP A 192 -11.44 18.42 4.65
CA ASP A 192 -12.60 18.69 3.83
C ASP A 192 -13.78 17.77 4.21
N LYS A 193 -14.98 18.35 4.21
CA LYS A 193 -16.27 17.64 4.34
C LYS A 193 -16.64 16.85 3.07
N ARG A 194 -15.69 16.51 2.20
CA ARG A 194 -15.95 15.55 1.13
C ARG A 194 -16.49 14.29 1.76
N LYS A 195 -17.78 14.09 1.57
CA LYS A 195 -18.45 12.92 2.13
C LYS A 195 -17.82 11.71 1.45
N PRO A 196 -17.27 10.72 2.19
CA PRO A 196 -16.86 9.47 1.57
C PRO A 196 -18.06 8.90 0.80
N PHE A 197 -17.81 8.16 -0.26
CA PHE A 197 -18.82 7.58 -1.15
C PHE A 197 -20.01 6.93 -0.42
N LEU A 198 -19.81 6.40 0.79
CA LEU A 198 -20.83 5.80 1.65
C LEU A 198 -21.85 6.78 2.29
N THR A 199 -21.68 8.08 2.14
CA THR A 199 -22.67 9.05 2.64
C THR A 199 -23.71 9.46 1.60
N TRP A 200 -23.67 8.88 0.41
CA TRP A 200 -24.77 8.97 -0.54
C TRP A 200 -25.97 8.20 0.02
N SER A 201 -27.10 8.89 0.04
CA SER A 201 -28.37 8.47 0.67
C SER A 201 -28.72 6.99 0.41
N ILE A 202 -29.52 6.43 1.32
CA ILE A 202 -30.11 5.07 1.30
C ILE A 202 -30.69 4.64 -0.07
N SER A 203 -30.96 5.58 -0.99
CA SER A 203 -31.37 5.30 -2.37
C SER A 203 -30.29 4.64 -3.24
N THR A 204 -29.01 4.66 -2.81
CA THR A 204 -27.87 4.04 -3.53
C THR A 204 -27.39 2.73 -2.89
N LEU A 205 -27.99 2.30 -1.78
CA LEU A 205 -27.69 0.99 -1.19
C LEU A 205 -27.99 -0.18 -2.15
N SER A 206 -28.95 -0.02 -3.05
CA SER A 206 -29.21 -1.01 -4.11
C SER A 206 -28.00 -1.14 -5.06
N SER A 207 -27.36 -0.03 -5.41
CA SER A 207 -26.19 -0.04 -6.32
C SER A 207 -24.94 -0.65 -5.70
N VAL A 208 -24.75 -0.47 -4.39
CA VAL A 208 -23.63 -1.10 -3.64
C VAL A 208 -23.88 -2.61 -3.51
N LEU A 209 -25.11 -3.03 -3.27
CA LEU A 209 -25.49 -4.44 -3.26
C LEU A 209 -25.36 -5.07 -4.67
N ASP A 210 -25.71 -4.34 -5.71
CA ASP A 210 -25.54 -4.82 -7.09
C ASP A 210 -24.07 -5.01 -7.47
N ILE A 211 -23.17 -4.15 -7.00
CA ILE A 211 -21.72 -4.30 -7.16
C ILE A 211 -21.22 -5.52 -6.37
N LEU A 212 -21.67 -5.72 -5.13
CA LEU A 212 -21.30 -6.88 -4.32
C LEU A 212 -21.85 -8.20 -4.87
N PHE A 213 -23.05 -8.20 -5.47
CA PHE A 213 -23.63 -9.41 -6.09
C PHE A 213 -23.11 -9.71 -7.49
N PHE A 214 -22.58 -8.73 -8.21
CA PHE A 214 -21.97 -8.96 -9.52
C PHE A 214 -20.64 -9.72 -9.43
N TRP A 215 -19.94 -9.66 -8.29
CA TRP A 215 -18.64 -10.32 -8.05
C TRP A 215 -18.73 -11.72 -7.41
N VAL A 216 -19.92 -12.22 -7.13
CA VAL A 216 -20.15 -13.55 -6.53
C VAL A 216 -20.62 -14.59 -7.58
N ARG A 217 -20.59 -14.25 -8.89
CA ARG A 217 -20.89 -15.21 -9.95
C ARG A 217 -19.69 -15.53 -10.81
#